data_e43d13b96bbcd8a4cd5057603b30841b
#
_entry.id   e43d13b96bbcd8a4cd5057603b30841b
#
_cell.length_a   1.000
_cell.length_b   1.000
_cell.length_c   1.000
_cell.angle_alpha   90.00
_cell.angle_beta   90.00
_cell.angle_gamma   90.00
#
_symmetry.space_group_name_H-M   'P 1'
#
loop_
_entity.id
_entity.type
_entity.pdbx_description
1 polymer ?
#
loop_
_entity_poly.entity_id
_entity_poly.type
_entity_poly.pdbx_seq_one_letter_code
_entity_poly.pdbx_strand_id
1 'polypeptide(L)'
;GYTEKLWGRHPSEIDASWGAQRTKGLSIMGILKDNFQKLLPQKQDKHQVQTSLIEEFNYPKYGPGQLWEAAAAEVEKMGGEIRKGCKVTRLHTADGRVQSLSYVQNGEEHTIEGDVFISSMPVKDLVGGMNDVPEDMSKIAAGLPYRDFVTVGLLVDKLNLKNETKLKTLNNIVPDCWIYVQDVGVKLGRIQVFNNWSPYLVSDPDHKVWIGLE
;
A
#
# COMPACT_ATOMS: atom_id res chain seq x y z
N GLY A 1 -17.87 0.70 10.94
CA GLY A 1 -17.66 0.08 9.62
C GLY A 1 -16.18 -0.04 9.23
N TYR A 2 -15.89 -0.37 7.96
CA TYR A 2 -14.50 -0.60 7.49
C TYR A 2 -13.54 0.55 7.80
N THR A 3 -13.94 1.81 7.57
CA THR A 3 -13.11 2.99 7.84
C THR A 3 -12.69 3.07 9.30
N GLU A 4 -13.59 2.78 10.22
CA GLU A 4 -13.31 2.75 11.66
C GLU A 4 -12.30 1.65 12.02
N LYS A 5 -12.45 0.46 11.43
CA LYS A 5 -11.47 -0.64 11.58
C LYS A 5 -10.09 -0.27 11.05
N LEU A 6 -10.03 0.36 9.88
CA LEU A 6 -8.80 0.79 9.25
C LEU A 6 -8.06 1.84 10.08
N TRP A 7 -8.76 2.86 10.56
CA TRP A 7 -8.17 3.98 11.28
C TRP A 7 -8.10 3.76 12.81
N GLY A 8 -8.88 2.81 13.35
CA GLY A 8 -9.01 2.62 14.79
C GLY A 8 -9.63 3.80 15.52
N ARG A 9 -10.35 4.66 14.76
CA ARG A 9 -11.03 5.87 15.26
C ARG A 9 -12.42 5.96 14.67
N HIS A 10 -13.34 6.54 15.43
CA HIS A 10 -14.67 6.80 14.91
C HIS A 10 -14.61 7.77 13.71
N PRO A 11 -15.40 7.59 12.65
CA PRO A 11 -15.37 8.46 11.46
C PRO A 11 -15.56 9.95 11.76
N SER A 12 -16.27 10.32 12.82
CA SER A 12 -16.45 11.72 13.25
C SER A 12 -15.17 12.38 13.79
N GLU A 13 -14.15 11.60 14.12
CA GLU A 13 -12.84 12.06 14.60
C GLU A 13 -11.81 12.19 13.46
N ILE A 14 -12.20 11.80 12.26
CA ILE A 14 -11.34 11.84 11.07
C ILE A 14 -11.68 13.10 10.29
N ASP A 15 -10.67 13.89 9.92
CA ASP A 15 -10.86 15.12 9.16
C ASP A 15 -11.57 14.84 7.82
N ALA A 16 -12.59 15.66 7.50
CA ALA A 16 -13.38 15.50 6.30
C ALA A 16 -12.56 15.64 4.99
N SER A 17 -11.41 16.30 5.03
CA SER A 17 -10.52 16.45 3.88
C SER A 17 -10.02 15.11 3.35
N TRP A 18 -9.85 14.12 4.24
CA TRP A 18 -9.50 12.77 3.83
C TRP A 18 -10.57 12.12 2.94
N GLY A 19 -11.84 12.26 3.31
CA GLY A 19 -12.97 11.80 2.48
C GLY A 19 -13.05 12.57 1.15
N ALA A 20 -12.86 13.88 1.19
CA ALA A 20 -12.84 14.75 0.01
C ALA A 20 -11.73 14.37 -0.98
N GLN A 21 -10.54 14.01 -0.51
CA GLN A 21 -9.46 13.51 -1.37
C GLN A 21 -9.82 12.21 -2.10
N ARG A 22 -10.54 11.30 -1.43
CA ARG A 22 -10.97 10.01 -1.99
C ARG A 22 -12.11 10.15 -2.99
N THR A 23 -12.94 11.18 -2.83
CA THR A 23 -14.08 11.47 -3.72
C THR A 23 -13.76 12.58 -4.73
N LYS A 24 -12.56 13.12 -4.71
CA LYS A 24 -12.12 14.17 -5.63
C LYS A 24 -12.21 13.68 -7.07
N GLY A 25 -13.02 14.37 -7.86
CA GLY A 25 -13.30 13.98 -9.25
C GLY A 25 -14.54 13.09 -9.44
N LEU A 26 -15.17 12.59 -8.38
CA LEU A 26 -16.49 11.94 -8.48
C LEU A 26 -17.55 13.03 -8.61
N SER A 27 -18.04 13.27 -9.81
CA SER A 27 -19.18 14.13 -10.11
C SER A 27 -20.36 13.26 -10.56
N ILE A 28 -21.53 13.48 -9.99
CA ILE A 28 -22.77 12.78 -10.43
C ILE A 28 -23.00 13.00 -11.93
N MET A 29 -22.72 14.21 -12.41
CA MET A 29 -22.80 14.53 -13.85
C MET A 29 -21.70 13.83 -14.65
N GLY A 30 -20.49 13.63 -14.09
CA GLY A 30 -19.43 12.84 -14.70
C GLY A 30 -19.84 11.37 -14.83
N ILE A 31 -20.36 10.76 -13.78
CA ILE A 31 -20.84 9.37 -13.79
C ILE A 31 -21.97 9.17 -14.79
N LEU A 32 -22.93 10.11 -14.86
CA LEU A 32 -24.00 10.04 -15.85
C LEU A 32 -23.47 10.21 -17.28
N LYS A 33 -22.51 11.13 -17.49
CA LYS A 33 -21.88 11.35 -18.79
C LYS A 33 -21.07 10.13 -19.24
N ASP A 34 -20.31 9.51 -18.35
CA ASP A 34 -19.52 8.30 -18.64
C ASP A 34 -20.43 7.11 -19.00
N ASN A 35 -21.56 6.95 -18.30
CA ASN A 35 -22.56 5.93 -18.63
C ASN A 35 -23.22 6.20 -20.01
N PHE A 36 -23.48 7.46 -20.34
CA PHE A 36 -23.99 7.83 -21.67
C PHE A 36 -22.92 7.66 -22.78
N GLN A 37 -21.65 7.94 -22.48
CA GLN A 37 -20.54 7.78 -23.43
C GLN A 37 -20.22 6.31 -23.71
N LYS A 38 -20.42 5.40 -22.74
CA LYS A 38 -20.29 3.94 -22.95
C LYS A 38 -21.28 3.38 -23.99
N LEU A 39 -22.34 4.11 -24.30
CA LEU A 39 -23.30 3.76 -25.34
C LEU A 39 -22.88 4.23 -26.75
N LEU A 40 -21.80 5.00 -26.87
CA LEU A 40 -21.27 5.51 -28.14
C LEU A 40 -19.87 4.95 -28.39
N PRO A 41 -19.53 4.47 -29.60
CA PRO A 41 -18.20 3.97 -29.92
C PRO A 41 -17.20 5.13 -30.01
N GLN A 42 -16.49 5.42 -28.93
CA GLN A 42 -15.42 6.40 -28.90
C GLN A 42 -14.10 5.80 -28.39
N LYS A 43 -12.98 6.25 -29.03
CA LYS A 43 -11.63 5.98 -28.59
C LYS A 43 -11.41 6.65 -27.22
N GLN A 44 -11.18 5.84 -26.20
CA GLN A 44 -10.87 6.33 -24.85
C GLN A 44 -9.50 7.02 -24.85
N ASP A 45 -9.48 8.27 -24.41
CA ASP A 45 -8.26 8.99 -24.10
C ASP A 45 -7.79 8.50 -22.70
N LYS A 46 -6.71 7.70 -22.68
CA LYS A 46 -6.23 6.97 -21.48
C LYS A 46 -5.66 7.86 -20.38
N HIS A 47 -5.62 9.18 -20.55
CA HIS A 47 -4.92 10.10 -19.66
C HIS A 47 -5.78 10.79 -18.58
N GLN A 48 -7.09 10.53 -18.50
CA GLN A 48 -7.99 11.16 -17.52
C GLN A 48 -8.87 10.18 -16.73
N VAL A 49 -8.36 8.98 -16.42
CA VAL A 49 -9.12 8.02 -15.62
C VAL A 49 -9.04 8.39 -14.14
N GLN A 50 -10.17 8.70 -13.54
CA GLN A 50 -10.29 8.93 -12.10
C GLN A 50 -9.98 7.63 -11.34
N THR A 51 -9.11 7.68 -10.36
CA THR A 51 -8.57 6.50 -9.63
C THR A 51 -9.66 5.59 -9.02
N SER A 52 -10.85 6.13 -8.74
CA SER A 52 -11.99 5.39 -8.17
C SER A 52 -12.88 4.68 -9.20
N LEU A 53 -12.64 4.90 -10.51
CA LEU A 53 -13.43 4.33 -11.62
C LEU A 53 -12.58 3.49 -12.57
N ILE A 54 -11.39 3.06 -12.15
CA ILE A 54 -10.52 2.19 -12.94
C ILE A 54 -11.17 0.81 -13.00
N GLU A 55 -11.60 0.40 -14.20
CA GLU A 55 -12.15 -0.93 -14.45
C GLU A 55 -11.07 -1.93 -14.86
N GLU A 56 -10.01 -1.45 -15.53
CA GLU A 56 -8.89 -2.27 -16.00
C GLU A 56 -7.56 -1.62 -15.65
N PHE A 57 -6.61 -2.41 -15.19
CA PHE A 57 -5.25 -1.95 -14.87
C PHE A 57 -4.23 -3.07 -15.09
N ASN A 58 -2.98 -2.69 -15.29
CA ASN A 58 -1.89 -3.65 -15.37
C ASN A 58 -1.46 -4.05 -13.96
N TYR A 59 -1.32 -5.34 -13.75
CA TYR A 59 -0.83 -5.89 -12.49
C TYR A 59 0.42 -6.74 -12.75
N PRO A 60 1.50 -6.58 -11.97
CA PRO A 60 2.71 -7.38 -12.15
C PRO A 60 2.43 -8.87 -11.97
N LYS A 61 2.97 -9.70 -12.84
CA LYS A 61 2.72 -11.14 -12.87
C LYS A 61 2.92 -11.83 -11.52
N TYR A 62 3.98 -11.47 -10.81
CA TYR A 62 4.35 -12.03 -9.51
C TYR A 62 4.10 -11.07 -8.34
N GLY A 63 3.17 -10.14 -8.52
CA GLY A 63 2.78 -9.17 -7.50
C GLY A 63 3.57 -7.86 -7.54
N PRO A 64 3.18 -6.86 -6.71
CA PRO A 64 3.77 -5.52 -6.73
C PRO A 64 5.26 -5.50 -6.41
N GLY A 65 5.76 -6.48 -5.66
CA GLY A 65 7.19 -6.62 -5.34
C GLY A 65 8.07 -6.73 -6.57
N GLN A 66 7.57 -7.33 -7.66
CA GLN A 66 8.29 -7.48 -8.92
C GLN A 66 8.75 -6.13 -9.52
N LEU A 67 7.96 -5.07 -9.35
CA LEU A 67 8.35 -3.73 -9.79
C LEU A 67 9.59 -3.23 -9.02
N TRP A 68 9.59 -3.45 -7.72
CA TRP A 68 10.69 -3.00 -6.85
C TRP A 68 11.95 -3.83 -7.05
N GLU A 69 11.81 -5.13 -7.31
CA GLU A 69 12.93 -6.00 -7.68
C GLU A 69 13.58 -5.56 -8.99
N ALA A 70 12.77 -5.23 -10.01
CA ALA A 70 13.27 -4.71 -11.27
C ALA A 70 13.95 -3.34 -11.08
N ALA A 71 13.37 -2.44 -10.29
CA ALA A 71 13.98 -1.14 -9.98
C ALA A 71 15.31 -1.31 -9.23
N ALA A 72 15.36 -2.22 -8.27
CA ALA A 72 16.58 -2.53 -7.53
C ALA A 72 17.71 -3.04 -8.46
N ALA A 73 17.38 -3.97 -9.37
CA ALA A 73 18.35 -4.48 -10.33
C ALA A 73 18.90 -3.37 -11.25
N GLU A 74 18.08 -2.42 -11.69
CA GLU A 74 18.55 -1.29 -12.48
C GLU A 74 19.42 -0.33 -11.68
N VAL A 75 19.11 -0.08 -10.40
CA VAL A 75 19.94 0.72 -9.50
C VAL A 75 21.35 0.10 -9.36
N GLU A 76 21.41 -1.21 -9.09
CA GLU A 76 22.68 -1.94 -8.96
C GLU A 76 23.49 -1.93 -10.28
N LYS A 77 22.81 -2.11 -11.41
CA LYS A 77 23.43 -2.03 -12.74
C LYS A 77 24.01 -0.65 -13.06
N MET A 78 23.40 0.41 -12.54
CA MET A 78 23.92 1.78 -12.66
C MET A 78 25.07 2.08 -11.65
N GLY A 79 25.49 1.12 -10.83
CA GLY A 79 26.54 1.26 -9.84
C GLY A 79 26.04 1.73 -8.47
N GLY A 80 24.73 1.77 -8.25
CA GLY A 80 24.16 2.02 -6.93
C GLY A 80 24.29 0.80 -6.01
N GLU A 81 24.31 1.04 -4.71
CA GLU A 81 24.39 -0.01 -3.70
C GLU A 81 23.06 -0.12 -2.93
N ILE A 82 22.55 -1.35 -2.77
CA ILE A 82 21.36 -1.64 -1.96
C ILE A 82 21.76 -2.50 -0.77
N ARG A 83 21.65 -1.95 0.44
CA ARG A 83 21.94 -2.64 1.69
C ARG A 83 20.65 -3.08 2.35
N LYS A 84 20.43 -4.38 2.44
CA LYS A 84 19.27 -4.99 3.11
C LYS A 84 19.60 -5.38 4.54
N GLY A 85 18.58 -5.47 5.41
CA GLY A 85 18.77 -5.83 6.81
C GLY A 85 19.45 -4.73 7.63
N CYS A 86 19.46 -3.49 7.14
CA CYS A 86 20.03 -2.32 7.80
C CYS A 86 18.91 -1.51 8.47
N LYS A 87 19.04 -1.27 9.76
CA LYS A 87 18.14 -0.39 10.52
C LYS A 87 18.83 0.92 10.79
N VAL A 88 18.38 2.00 10.18
CA VAL A 88 18.85 3.36 10.50
C VAL A 88 18.43 3.71 11.92
N THR A 89 19.40 4.13 12.74
CA THR A 89 19.19 4.42 14.17
C THR A 89 19.41 5.88 14.52
N ARG A 90 20.30 6.57 13.81
CA ARG A 90 20.63 7.98 14.06
C ARG A 90 20.89 8.75 12.78
N LEU A 91 20.56 10.04 12.84
CA LEU A 91 20.98 11.03 11.84
C LEU A 91 21.83 12.08 12.54
N HIS A 92 23.04 12.26 12.05
CA HIS A 92 23.97 13.24 12.59
C HIS A 92 23.82 14.54 11.81
N THR A 93 23.35 15.57 12.50
CA THR A 93 23.10 16.89 11.93
C THR A 93 24.11 17.89 12.45
N ALA A 94 24.59 18.79 11.58
CA ALA A 94 25.36 19.96 11.93
C ALA A 94 25.00 21.09 10.95
N ASP A 95 24.95 22.32 11.45
CA ASP A 95 24.65 23.53 10.67
C ASP A 95 23.33 23.42 9.86
N GLY A 96 22.31 22.77 10.43
CA GLY A 96 20.99 22.58 9.80
C GLY A 96 20.98 21.57 8.65
N ARG A 97 22.01 20.72 8.52
CA ARG A 97 22.11 19.69 7.49
C ARG A 97 22.43 18.33 8.09
N VAL A 98 21.92 17.27 7.46
CA VAL A 98 22.36 15.90 7.76
C VAL A 98 23.75 15.70 7.14
N GLN A 99 24.73 15.30 7.95
CA GLN A 99 26.10 15.02 7.52
C GLN A 99 26.34 13.52 7.32
N SER A 100 25.73 12.72 8.18
CA SER A 100 25.86 11.26 8.15
C SER A 100 24.66 10.60 8.81
N LEU A 101 24.53 9.31 8.62
CA LEU A 101 23.59 8.49 9.37
C LEU A 101 24.30 7.25 9.94
N SER A 102 23.81 6.78 11.11
CA SER A 102 24.20 5.49 11.66
C SER A 102 23.10 4.46 11.39
N TYR A 103 23.52 3.25 11.09
CA TYR A 103 22.62 2.10 10.94
C TYR A 103 23.21 0.86 11.61
N VAL A 104 22.34 -0.05 12.03
CA VAL A 104 22.73 -1.35 12.58
C VAL A 104 22.46 -2.43 11.54
N GLN A 105 23.47 -3.26 11.29
CA GLN A 105 23.40 -4.45 10.46
C GLN A 105 24.04 -5.63 11.21
N ASN A 106 23.32 -6.73 11.35
CA ASN A 106 23.78 -7.94 12.07
C ASN A 106 24.26 -7.67 13.52
N GLY A 107 23.70 -6.64 14.17
CA GLY A 107 24.09 -6.26 15.55
C GLY A 107 25.28 -5.29 15.64
N GLU A 108 25.91 -4.95 14.53
CA GLU A 108 27.02 -3.99 14.47
C GLU A 108 26.53 -2.62 13.97
N GLU A 109 27.04 -1.56 14.59
CA GLU A 109 26.74 -0.18 14.19
C GLU A 109 27.73 0.30 13.14
N HIS A 110 27.22 0.90 12.09
CA HIS A 110 27.97 1.49 10.99
C HIS A 110 27.54 2.93 10.77
N THR A 111 28.43 3.75 10.22
CA THR A 111 28.11 5.13 9.83
C THR A 111 28.42 5.33 8.35
N ILE A 112 27.56 6.07 7.67
CA ILE A 112 27.75 6.46 6.27
C ILE A 112 27.53 7.96 6.12
N GLU A 113 28.42 8.62 5.35
CA GLU A 113 28.34 10.02 4.99
C GLU A 113 27.68 10.18 3.62
N GLY A 114 27.13 11.38 3.35
CA GLY A 114 26.53 11.69 2.06
C GLY A 114 26.21 13.16 1.94
N ASP A 115 26.03 13.62 0.71
CA ASP A 115 25.70 15.02 0.39
C ASP A 115 24.20 15.27 0.43
N VAL A 116 23.40 14.24 0.12
CA VAL A 116 21.93 14.30 0.07
C VAL A 116 21.35 13.05 0.72
N PHE A 117 20.39 13.27 1.61
CA PHE A 117 19.65 12.20 2.29
C PHE A 117 18.16 12.29 1.95
N ILE A 118 17.59 11.19 1.47
CA ILE A 118 16.16 11.05 1.21
C ILE A 118 15.63 9.97 2.12
N SER A 119 14.66 10.31 2.98
CA SER A 119 14.08 9.38 3.94
C SER A 119 12.65 9.03 3.59
N SER A 120 12.33 7.75 3.64
CA SER A 120 10.96 7.20 3.63
C SER A 120 10.54 6.64 5.01
N MET A 121 11.34 6.89 6.05
CA MET A 121 11.02 6.47 7.42
C MET A 121 9.78 7.18 7.94
N PRO A 122 9.05 6.58 8.91
CA PRO A 122 8.06 7.33 9.67
C PRO A 122 8.67 8.59 10.27
N VAL A 123 7.99 9.73 10.14
CA VAL A 123 8.52 11.04 10.59
C VAL A 123 8.88 11.01 12.08
N LYS A 124 8.11 10.29 12.90
CA LYS A 124 8.39 10.08 14.31
C LYS A 124 9.77 9.46 14.55
N ASP A 125 10.10 8.41 13.78
CA ASP A 125 11.37 7.70 13.93
C ASP A 125 12.53 8.50 13.34
N LEU A 126 12.30 9.20 12.22
CA LEU A 126 13.27 10.09 11.60
C LEU A 126 13.68 11.20 12.58
N VAL A 127 12.71 11.92 13.13
CA VAL A 127 12.95 13.03 14.07
C VAL A 127 13.54 12.51 15.38
N GLY A 128 13.05 11.35 15.88
CA GLY A 128 13.60 10.71 17.07
C GLY A 128 15.06 10.23 16.93
N GLY A 129 15.51 10.01 15.70
CA GLY A 129 16.89 9.63 15.38
C GLY A 129 17.85 10.82 15.19
N MET A 130 17.36 12.06 15.12
CA MET A 130 18.20 13.24 14.97
C MET A 130 18.81 13.69 16.30
N ASN A 131 20.06 14.20 16.26
CA ASN A 131 20.79 14.63 17.46
C ASN A 131 20.48 16.06 17.92
N ASP A 132 19.91 16.90 17.04
CA ASP A 132 19.67 18.32 17.33
C ASP A 132 18.29 18.73 16.79
N VAL A 133 17.26 18.45 17.60
CA VAL A 133 15.88 18.75 17.26
C VAL A 133 15.28 19.64 18.35
N PRO A 134 14.66 20.78 17.97
CA PRO A 134 13.90 21.60 18.92
C PRO A 134 12.83 20.78 19.65
N GLU A 135 12.62 21.09 20.94
CA GLU A 135 11.72 20.32 21.80
C GLU A 135 10.26 20.31 21.28
N ASP A 136 9.80 21.41 20.74
CA ASP A 136 8.46 21.53 20.15
C ASP A 136 8.30 20.62 18.93
N MET A 137 9.30 20.54 18.04
CA MET A 137 9.30 19.65 16.90
C MET A 137 9.34 18.17 17.33
N SER A 138 10.14 17.84 18.34
CA SER A 138 10.16 16.48 18.92
C SER A 138 8.80 16.08 19.46
N LYS A 139 8.12 16.99 20.17
CA LYS A 139 6.76 16.75 20.70
C LYS A 139 5.74 16.55 19.59
N ILE A 140 5.79 17.38 18.53
CA ILE A 140 4.91 17.24 17.37
C ILE A 140 5.13 15.88 16.69
N ALA A 141 6.38 15.52 16.40
CA ALA A 141 6.71 14.25 15.74
C ALA A 141 6.30 13.03 16.58
N ALA A 142 6.56 13.06 17.90
CA ALA A 142 6.16 12.00 18.82
C ALA A 142 4.63 11.85 18.93
N GLY A 143 3.89 12.95 18.74
CA GLY A 143 2.43 12.98 18.74
C GLY A 143 1.77 12.46 17.46
N LEU A 144 2.53 12.20 16.38
CA LEU A 144 1.98 11.65 15.15
C LEU A 144 1.50 10.20 15.39
N PRO A 145 0.22 9.90 15.19
CA PRO A 145 -0.30 8.56 15.38
C PRO A 145 0.09 7.66 14.20
N TYR A 146 0.62 6.50 14.51
CA TYR A 146 0.85 5.40 13.58
C TYR A 146 0.05 4.18 14.01
N ARG A 147 -0.34 3.39 13.06
CA ARG A 147 -1.07 2.16 13.31
C ARG A 147 -0.41 1.00 12.58
N ASP A 148 -0.28 -0.11 13.28
CA ASP A 148 0.20 -1.35 12.68
C ASP A 148 -0.84 -1.92 11.72
N PHE A 149 -0.34 -2.51 10.65
CA PHE A 149 -1.13 -3.23 9.66
C PHE A 149 -0.71 -4.70 9.67
N VAL A 150 -1.65 -5.57 9.98
CA VAL A 150 -1.40 -7.01 10.07
C VAL A 150 -2.20 -7.72 8.99
N THR A 151 -1.51 -8.50 8.18
CA THR A 151 -2.12 -9.38 7.20
C THR A 151 -1.80 -10.83 7.53
N VAL A 152 -2.83 -11.66 7.59
CA VAL A 152 -2.68 -13.12 7.75
C VAL A 152 -2.95 -13.77 6.40
N GLY A 153 -1.92 -14.39 5.80
CA GLY A 153 -2.04 -15.16 4.57
C GLY A 153 -2.45 -16.60 4.86
N LEU A 154 -3.48 -17.08 4.19
CA LEU A 154 -3.94 -18.47 4.27
C LEU A 154 -3.94 -19.10 2.87
N LEU A 155 -3.24 -20.21 2.73
CA LEU A 155 -3.31 -21.05 1.54
C LEU A 155 -4.27 -22.20 1.81
N VAL A 156 -5.40 -22.22 1.11
CA VAL A 156 -6.47 -23.19 1.29
C VAL A 156 -6.75 -23.98 0.00
N ASP A 157 -7.34 -25.16 0.12
CA ASP A 157 -7.65 -25.98 -1.06
C ASP A 157 -8.79 -25.40 -1.89
N LYS A 158 -9.76 -24.73 -1.23
CA LYS A 158 -10.91 -24.11 -1.90
C LYS A 158 -11.57 -23.08 -1.00
N LEU A 159 -12.32 -22.18 -1.63
CA LEU A 159 -13.30 -21.34 -0.94
C LEU A 159 -14.68 -22.00 -1.02
N ASN A 160 -15.45 -21.93 0.07
CA ASN A 160 -16.85 -22.35 0.06
C ASN A 160 -17.77 -21.33 -0.64
N LEU A 161 -17.28 -20.09 -0.84
CA LEU A 161 -17.96 -19.08 -1.64
C LEU A 161 -17.90 -19.48 -3.11
N LYS A 162 -19.06 -19.53 -3.75
CA LYS A 162 -19.19 -19.87 -5.16
C LYS A 162 -19.33 -18.59 -6.00
N ASN A 163 -18.81 -18.64 -7.20
CA ASN A 163 -19.05 -17.59 -8.19
C ASN A 163 -20.47 -17.78 -8.77
N GLU A 164 -21.38 -16.91 -8.38
CA GLU A 164 -22.78 -16.87 -8.88
C GLU A 164 -22.95 -15.85 -10.03
N THR A 165 -21.84 -15.24 -10.48
CA THR A 165 -21.83 -14.24 -11.55
C THR A 165 -21.60 -14.87 -12.92
N LYS A 166 -21.71 -14.05 -13.96
CA LYS A 166 -21.37 -14.45 -15.34
C LYS A 166 -19.86 -14.34 -15.66
N LEU A 167 -19.09 -13.78 -14.74
CA LEU A 167 -17.65 -13.60 -14.91
C LEU A 167 -16.96 -14.97 -14.77
N LYS A 168 -16.08 -15.28 -15.69
CA LYS A 168 -15.27 -16.50 -15.64
C LYS A 168 -14.05 -16.26 -14.77
N THR A 169 -13.89 -17.05 -13.72
CA THR A 169 -12.71 -17.05 -12.84
C THR A 169 -12.05 -18.42 -12.87
N LEU A 170 -10.77 -18.47 -12.50
CA LEU A 170 -10.07 -19.74 -12.35
C LEU A 170 -10.76 -20.57 -11.24
N ASN A 171 -11.03 -21.84 -11.50
CA ASN A 171 -11.73 -22.76 -10.57
C ASN A 171 -13.09 -22.25 -10.06
N ASN A 172 -13.71 -21.33 -10.80
CA ASN A 172 -15.00 -20.76 -10.44
C ASN A 172 -15.02 -20.13 -9.02
N ILE A 173 -13.89 -19.58 -8.57
CA ILE A 173 -13.82 -18.83 -7.31
C ILE A 173 -14.58 -17.50 -7.45
N VAL A 174 -15.03 -16.95 -6.32
CA VAL A 174 -15.66 -15.62 -6.27
C VAL A 174 -14.80 -14.59 -7.01
N PRO A 175 -15.38 -13.74 -7.90
CA PRO A 175 -14.60 -12.90 -8.82
C PRO A 175 -14.00 -11.63 -8.19
N ASP A 176 -14.19 -11.45 -6.88
CA ASP A 176 -13.72 -10.27 -6.16
C ASP A 176 -12.21 -10.38 -5.86
N CYS A 177 -11.45 -9.32 -6.14
CA CYS A 177 -10.07 -9.21 -5.72
C CYS A 177 -9.96 -8.96 -4.21
N TRP A 178 -10.90 -8.19 -3.65
CA TRP A 178 -11.06 -7.96 -2.22
C TRP A 178 -12.51 -7.79 -1.81
N ILE A 179 -12.80 -8.15 -0.57
CA ILE A 179 -14.13 -8.10 0.05
C ILE A 179 -14.01 -7.31 1.34
N TYR A 180 -14.78 -6.23 1.48
CA TYR A 180 -14.82 -5.44 2.71
C TYR A 180 -15.76 -6.05 3.72
N VAL A 181 -15.27 -6.25 4.95
CA VAL A 181 -16.05 -6.76 6.08
C VAL A 181 -16.56 -5.60 6.91
N GLN A 182 -17.84 -5.30 6.79
CA GLN A 182 -18.50 -4.16 7.47
C GLN A 182 -19.00 -4.50 8.88
N ASP A 183 -19.08 -5.78 9.23
CA ASP A 183 -19.54 -6.24 10.54
C ASP A 183 -18.65 -5.67 11.64
N VAL A 184 -19.24 -4.97 12.61
CA VAL A 184 -18.54 -4.36 13.72
C VAL A 184 -18.16 -5.36 14.82
N GLY A 185 -18.77 -6.55 14.82
CA GLY A 185 -18.49 -7.62 15.79
C GLY A 185 -17.17 -8.36 15.55
N VAL A 186 -16.53 -8.15 14.39
CA VAL A 186 -15.24 -8.77 14.04
C VAL A 186 -14.18 -7.72 13.72
N LYS A 187 -12.93 -8.01 14.08
CA LYS A 187 -11.80 -7.10 13.79
C LYS A 187 -11.39 -7.10 12.32
N LEU A 188 -11.63 -8.19 11.61
CA LEU A 188 -11.33 -8.33 10.19
C LEU A 188 -11.99 -7.21 9.39
N GLY A 189 -11.18 -6.45 8.66
CA GLY A 189 -11.61 -5.32 7.85
C GLY A 189 -11.80 -5.68 6.38
N ARG A 190 -10.92 -6.55 5.85
CA ARG A 190 -10.90 -6.89 4.43
C ARG A 190 -10.36 -8.31 4.21
N ILE A 191 -10.90 -8.99 3.21
CA ILE A 191 -10.40 -10.25 2.68
C ILE A 191 -9.87 -9.98 1.28
N GLN A 192 -8.68 -10.44 0.97
CA GLN A 192 -8.13 -10.44 -0.39
C GLN A 192 -8.15 -11.85 -0.96
N VAL A 193 -8.46 -11.98 -2.26
CA VAL A 193 -8.36 -13.22 -3.02
C VAL A 193 -7.25 -13.04 -4.05
N PHE A 194 -6.05 -13.48 -3.71
CA PHE A 194 -4.84 -13.19 -4.49
C PHE A 194 -4.84 -13.85 -5.87
N ASN A 195 -5.49 -15.00 -6.04
CA ASN A 195 -5.63 -15.65 -7.35
C ASN A 195 -6.28 -14.75 -8.40
N ASN A 196 -7.20 -13.85 -7.98
CA ASN A 196 -7.89 -12.92 -8.88
C ASN A 196 -7.02 -11.72 -9.29
N TRP A 197 -6.00 -11.40 -8.52
CA TRP A 197 -5.00 -10.39 -8.89
C TRP A 197 -4.05 -10.94 -9.96
N SER A 198 -3.52 -12.13 -9.73
CA SER A 198 -2.72 -12.88 -10.69
C SER A 198 -2.70 -14.36 -10.32
N PRO A 199 -2.98 -15.28 -11.27
CA PRO A 199 -2.89 -16.71 -11.02
C PRO A 199 -1.45 -17.17 -10.70
N TYR A 200 -0.45 -16.37 -11.05
CA TYR A 200 0.96 -16.67 -10.81
C TYR A 200 1.42 -16.39 -9.37
N LEU A 201 0.56 -15.82 -8.53
CA LEU A 201 0.83 -15.64 -7.09
C LEU A 201 0.70 -16.96 -6.31
N VAL A 202 0.17 -17.99 -6.92
CA VAL A 202 -0.03 -19.32 -6.34
C VAL A 202 0.66 -20.35 -7.22
N SER A 203 1.44 -21.26 -6.62
CA SER A 203 2.19 -22.28 -7.37
C SER A 203 1.28 -23.33 -8.02
N ASP A 204 0.14 -23.60 -7.41
CA ASP A 204 -0.89 -24.52 -7.90
C ASP A 204 -2.26 -23.84 -7.90
N PRO A 205 -2.50 -22.92 -8.85
CA PRO A 205 -3.73 -22.13 -8.88
C PRO A 205 -4.98 -22.95 -9.22
N ASP A 206 -4.82 -24.17 -9.74
CA ASP A 206 -5.93 -25.07 -10.06
C ASP A 206 -6.50 -25.78 -8.83
N HIS A 207 -5.72 -25.93 -7.76
CA HIS A 207 -6.12 -26.65 -6.56
C HIS A 207 -5.93 -25.87 -5.27
N LYS A 208 -5.42 -24.62 -5.35
CA LYS A 208 -5.15 -23.80 -4.18
C LYS A 208 -5.70 -22.39 -4.35
N VAL A 209 -6.19 -21.84 -3.28
CA VAL A 209 -6.60 -20.44 -3.18
C VAL A 209 -5.80 -19.76 -2.08
N TRP A 210 -5.17 -18.65 -2.39
CA TRP A 210 -4.47 -17.83 -1.43
C TRP A 210 -5.29 -16.60 -1.08
N ILE A 211 -5.62 -16.47 0.21
CA ILE A 211 -6.37 -15.35 0.75
C ILE A 211 -5.55 -14.58 1.77
N GLY A 212 -5.76 -13.28 1.81
CA GLY A 212 -5.23 -12.38 2.85
C GLY A 212 -6.34 -11.87 3.73
N LEU A 213 -6.14 -11.92 5.04
CA LEU A 213 -7.06 -11.40 6.04
C LEU A 213 -6.41 -10.17 6.68
N GLU A 214 -7.08 -8.99 6.61
CA GLU A 214 -6.59 -7.69 7.08
C GLU A 214 -7.50 -7.07 8.13
#